data_21473681501d561732c95d6455af3b83
#
_entry.id   21473681501d561732c95d6455af3b83
#
_cell.length_a   1.000
_cell.length_b   1.000
_cell.length_c   1.000
_cell.angle_alpha   90.00
_cell.angle_beta   90.00
_cell.angle_gamma   90.00
#
_symmetry.space_group_name_H-M   'P 1'
#
loop_
_entity.id
_entity.type
_entity.pdbx_description
1 polymer ?
#
loop_
_entity_poly.entity_id
_entity_poly.type
_entity_poly.pdbx_seq_one_letter_code
_entity_poly.pdbx_strand_id
1 'polypeptide(L)'
;STLLASSAASDVYKRQGLSHGTDVYLGNAETLIKNGTCTLKEVIGCRDDIMVYLIEKGLPNKDAFDIMECVRKGKSPAVFPEKKYEELMKKYNVPQWYIDSCKKIKYMFPKAHAVAYVLSAIRVAWWKLYYPREYYAVYFSTRCDFFDIDTLVAGKDAILARRKEIEMLRENRQSSNKDEGLWDVFEIALEMIDRGFHFSPLNLEKSDASNFILDPDDPSGLLPPFSSVDSLGESVAKTVIEARERGPFLSKEDVIKRTKLNNSHIKQLTKMGVFNGMQEENQLSLF
;
A
#
# COMPACT_ATOMS: atom_id res chain seq x y z
N SER A 1 16.16 -20.30 -21.67
CA SER A 1 15.02 -19.60 -20.99
C SER A 1 15.11 -19.67 -19.45
N THR A 2 15.61 -20.78 -18.89
CA THR A 2 15.74 -20.99 -17.42
C THR A 2 16.76 -20.05 -16.78
N LEU A 3 17.85 -19.74 -17.46
CA LEU A 3 18.89 -18.81 -16.98
C LEU A 3 18.41 -17.37 -16.92
N LEU A 4 17.58 -16.92 -17.87
CA LEU A 4 16.98 -15.58 -17.87
C LEU A 4 15.93 -15.42 -16.74
N ALA A 5 15.13 -16.46 -16.49
CA ALA A 5 14.17 -16.47 -15.40
C ALA A 5 14.87 -16.46 -14.02
N SER A 6 15.96 -17.24 -13.87
CA SER A 6 16.80 -17.23 -12.66
C SER A 6 17.45 -15.87 -12.41
N SER A 7 17.92 -15.19 -13.45
CA SER A 7 18.50 -13.85 -13.40
C SER A 7 17.47 -12.80 -12.96
N ALA A 8 16.27 -12.81 -13.55
CA ALA A 8 15.20 -11.88 -13.17
C ALA A 8 14.76 -12.10 -11.71
N ALA A 9 14.60 -13.33 -11.26
CA ALA A 9 14.24 -13.63 -9.87
C ALA A 9 15.33 -13.15 -8.89
N SER A 10 16.63 -13.28 -9.27
CA SER A 10 17.74 -12.76 -8.47
C SER A 10 17.65 -11.24 -8.31
N ASP A 11 17.35 -10.51 -9.38
CA ASP A 11 17.27 -9.05 -9.35
C ASP A 11 16.08 -8.57 -8.49
N VAL A 12 14.96 -9.28 -8.51
CA VAL A 12 13.77 -8.94 -7.74
C VAL A 12 14.03 -9.03 -6.22
N TYR A 13 14.60 -10.14 -5.73
CA TYR A 13 14.86 -10.24 -4.29
C TYR A 13 15.95 -9.26 -3.83
N LYS A 14 16.94 -8.97 -4.69
CA LYS A 14 17.96 -7.97 -4.39
C LYS A 14 17.36 -6.57 -4.22
N ARG A 15 16.49 -6.14 -5.14
CA ARG A 15 15.77 -4.86 -5.02
C ARG A 15 14.99 -4.78 -3.70
N GLN A 16 14.29 -5.86 -3.34
CA GLN A 16 13.56 -5.93 -2.08
C GLN A 16 14.51 -5.89 -0.87
N GLY A 17 15.64 -6.60 -0.92
CA GLY A 17 16.65 -6.59 0.14
C GLY A 17 17.29 -5.22 0.32
N LEU A 18 17.58 -4.52 -0.77
CA LEU A 18 18.17 -3.17 -0.75
C LEU A 18 17.22 -2.11 -0.17
N SER A 19 15.91 -2.30 -0.27
CA SER A 19 14.90 -1.41 0.33
C SER A 19 14.71 -1.65 1.83
N HIS A 20 15.31 -2.70 2.39
CA HIS A 20 15.24 -3.07 3.80
C HIS A 20 16.63 -3.02 4.44
N GLY A 21 16.68 -2.69 5.72
CA GLY A 21 17.92 -2.56 6.46
C GLY A 21 18.43 -1.12 6.54
N THR A 22 19.57 -0.94 7.22
CA THR A 22 20.17 0.38 7.47
C THR A 22 21.53 0.45 6.80
N ASP A 23 21.74 1.52 6.01
CA ASP A 23 22.95 1.77 5.22
C ASP A 23 23.30 0.63 4.23
N VAL A 24 22.27 -0.03 3.70
CA VAL A 24 22.43 -1.06 2.68
C VAL A 24 22.42 -0.44 1.29
N TYR A 25 21.46 0.42 0.98
CA TYR A 25 21.31 1.08 -0.32
C TYR A 25 21.91 2.48 -0.34
N LEU A 26 21.33 3.42 0.44
CA LEU A 26 21.77 4.82 0.46
C LEU A 26 23.22 4.94 0.97
N GLY A 27 24.04 5.69 0.23
CA GLY A 27 25.44 5.91 0.56
C GLY A 27 26.35 4.66 0.44
N ASN A 28 25.82 3.51 0.05
CA ASN A 28 26.52 2.24 -0.13
C ASN A 28 26.27 1.65 -1.53
N ALA A 29 25.32 0.73 -1.68
CA ALA A 29 25.05 0.05 -2.96
C ALA A 29 24.72 1.04 -4.09
N GLU A 30 23.94 2.10 -3.80
CA GLU A 30 23.63 3.16 -4.74
C GLU A 30 24.88 3.81 -5.34
N THR A 31 25.82 4.20 -4.47
CA THR A 31 27.08 4.85 -4.90
C THR A 31 27.95 3.88 -5.70
N LEU A 32 28.04 2.62 -5.26
CA LEU A 32 28.84 1.60 -5.96
C LEU A 32 28.30 1.33 -7.37
N ILE A 33 26.99 1.24 -7.54
CA ILE A 33 26.35 1.02 -8.84
C ILE A 33 26.49 2.24 -9.73
N LYS A 34 26.21 3.46 -9.21
CA LYS A 34 26.32 4.73 -9.98
C LYS A 34 27.73 4.97 -10.48
N ASN A 35 28.74 4.62 -9.69
CA ASN A 35 30.16 4.77 -10.06
C ASN A 35 30.70 3.64 -10.97
N GLY A 36 29.87 2.66 -11.30
CA GLY A 36 30.30 1.51 -12.11
C GLY A 36 31.27 0.57 -11.40
N THR A 37 31.41 0.65 -10.08
CA THR A 37 32.28 -0.23 -9.29
C THR A 37 31.82 -1.68 -9.32
N CYS A 38 30.49 -1.88 -9.30
CA CYS A 38 29.85 -3.18 -9.39
C CYS A 38 28.42 -3.06 -9.94
N THR A 39 27.82 -4.19 -10.28
CA THR A 39 26.45 -4.28 -10.77
C THR A 39 25.45 -4.57 -9.64
N LEU A 40 24.15 -4.44 -9.93
CA LEU A 40 23.08 -4.83 -9.00
C LEU A 40 23.20 -6.29 -8.52
N LYS A 41 23.73 -7.18 -9.36
CA LYS A 41 23.91 -8.59 -9.00
C LYS A 41 25.03 -8.82 -7.99
N GLU A 42 26.04 -7.95 -7.99
CA GLU A 42 27.24 -8.09 -7.16
C GLU A 42 27.13 -7.39 -5.81
N VAL A 43 26.26 -6.36 -5.69
CA VAL A 43 26.08 -5.67 -4.41
C VAL A 43 25.49 -6.57 -3.33
N ILE A 44 25.77 -6.24 -2.09
CA ILE A 44 25.21 -6.91 -0.93
C ILE A 44 23.75 -6.45 -0.75
N GLY A 45 22.78 -7.33 -1.02
CA GLY A 45 21.35 -7.04 -0.86
C GLY A 45 20.72 -7.68 0.38
N CYS A 46 21.30 -8.77 0.89
CA CYS A 46 20.85 -9.47 2.10
C CYS A 46 22.02 -10.14 2.80
N ARG A 47 21.82 -10.57 4.06
CA ARG A 47 22.91 -11.22 4.84
C ARG A 47 23.43 -12.48 4.19
N ASP A 48 22.57 -13.24 3.54
CA ASP A 48 22.94 -14.51 2.89
C ASP A 48 23.90 -14.27 1.70
N ASP A 49 23.79 -13.13 1.00
CA ASP A 49 24.72 -12.76 -0.06
C ASP A 49 26.15 -12.69 0.46
N ILE A 50 26.37 -12.18 1.68
CA ILE A 50 27.71 -12.09 2.29
C ILE A 50 28.27 -13.47 2.54
N MET A 51 27.50 -14.34 3.17
CA MET A 51 27.95 -15.69 3.50
C MET A 51 28.30 -16.49 2.25
N VAL A 52 27.40 -16.50 1.26
CA VAL A 52 27.59 -17.24 0.01
C VAL A 52 28.80 -16.72 -0.76
N TYR A 53 28.91 -15.40 -0.93
CA TYR A 53 30.04 -14.79 -1.63
C TYR A 53 31.38 -15.11 -0.98
N LEU A 54 31.47 -15.04 0.35
CA LEU A 54 32.72 -15.37 1.06
C LEU A 54 33.07 -16.85 0.95
N ILE A 55 32.09 -17.75 0.98
CA ILE A 55 32.31 -19.20 0.75
C ILE A 55 32.79 -19.45 -0.69
N GLU A 56 32.18 -18.80 -1.67
CA GLU A 56 32.59 -18.90 -3.10
C GLU A 56 34.02 -18.37 -3.32
N LYS A 57 34.46 -17.39 -2.51
CA LYS A 57 35.86 -16.92 -2.48
C LYS A 57 36.81 -17.90 -1.78
N GLY A 58 36.30 -18.97 -1.17
CA GLY A 58 37.06 -20.00 -0.49
C GLY A 58 37.28 -19.82 0.99
N LEU A 59 36.64 -18.85 1.64
CA LEU A 59 36.71 -18.71 3.10
C LEU A 59 36.08 -19.92 3.79
N PRO A 60 36.62 -20.35 4.95
CA PRO A 60 35.96 -21.37 5.76
C PRO A 60 34.53 -21.00 6.11
N ASN A 61 33.61 -21.94 6.06
CA ASN A 61 32.18 -21.71 6.27
C ASN A 61 31.89 -21.01 7.61
N LYS A 62 32.62 -21.37 8.65
CA LYS A 62 32.49 -20.76 9.98
C LYS A 62 32.83 -19.27 9.95
N ASP A 63 33.97 -18.93 9.35
CA ASP A 63 34.41 -17.53 9.27
C ASP A 63 33.47 -16.70 8.40
N ALA A 64 32.99 -17.24 7.28
CA ALA A 64 32.01 -16.62 6.41
C ALA A 64 30.69 -16.35 7.16
N PHE A 65 30.23 -17.30 7.98
CA PHE A 65 29.05 -17.14 8.83
C PHE A 65 29.26 -16.06 9.93
N ASP A 66 30.39 -16.11 10.62
CA ASP A 66 30.70 -15.17 11.69
C ASP A 66 30.85 -13.74 11.17
N ILE A 67 31.46 -13.55 9.99
CA ILE A 67 31.54 -12.25 9.30
C ILE A 67 30.13 -11.78 8.92
N MET A 68 29.31 -12.62 8.30
CA MET A 68 27.93 -12.29 7.95
C MET A 68 27.11 -11.86 9.16
N GLU A 69 27.18 -12.60 10.27
CA GLU A 69 26.48 -12.25 11.52
C GLU A 69 26.97 -10.94 12.13
N CYS A 70 28.27 -10.66 12.01
CA CYS A 70 28.86 -9.40 12.43
C CYS A 70 28.32 -8.21 11.61
N VAL A 71 28.29 -8.33 10.27
CA VAL A 71 27.79 -7.31 9.37
C VAL A 71 26.30 -7.07 9.60
N ARG A 72 25.50 -8.13 9.67
CA ARG A 72 24.05 -8.05 9.90
C ARG A 72 23.68 -7.26 11.15
N LYS A 73 24.50 -7.31 12.18
CA LYS A 73 24.29 -6.63 13.47
C LYS A 73 24.97 -5.27 13.56
N GLY A 74 25.59 -4.78 12.49
CA GLY A 74 26.30 -3.51 12.45
C GLY A 74 27.55 -3.46 13.33
N LYS A 75 28.14 -4.60 13.64
CA LYS A 75 29.30 -4.71 14.56
C LYS A 75 30.64 -4.72 13.81
N SER A 76 30.65 -4.65 12.49
CA SER A 76 31.84 -4.76 11.66
C SER A 76 32.93 -3.74 12.00
N PRO A 77 32.66 -2.46 12.27
CA PRO A 77 33.71 -1.49 12.59
C PRO A 77 34.51 -1.85 13.85
N ALA A 78 33.89 -2.46 14.85
CA ALA A 78 34.54 -2.87 16.09
C ALA A 78 35.21 -4.27 15.98
N VAL A 79 34.51 -5.25 15.40
CA VAL A 79 34.88 -6.65 15.41
C VAL A 79 35.90 -6.99 14.31
N PHE A 80 35.87 -6.33 13.15
CA PHE A 80 36.76 -6.63 12.04
C PHE A 80 38.25 -6.43 12.40
N PRO A 81 38.67 -5.33 13.05
CA PRO A 81 40.04 -5.17 13.52
C PRO A 81 40.42 -6.19 14.56
N GLU A 82 39.55 -6.45 15.56
CA GLU A 82 39.81 -7.37 16.68
C GLU A 82 40.06 -8.80 16.16
N LYS A 83 39.22 -9.30 15.27
CA LYS A 83 39.28 -10.65 14.72
C LYS A 83 40.07 -10.77 13.41
N LYS A 84 40.68 -9.69 12.96
CA LYS A 84 41.43 -9.62 11.68
C LYS A 84 40.66 -10.10 10.47
N TYR A 85 39.34 -9.89 10.47
CA TYR A 85 38.47 -10.34 9.35
C TYR A 85 38.78 -9.64 8.04
N GLU A 86 39.25 -8.39 8.08
CA GLU A 86 39.67 -7.67 6.88
C GLU A 86 40.89 -8.33 6.23
N GLU A 87 41.91 -8.70 7.04
CA GLU A 87 43.11 -9.40 6.58
C GLU A 87 42.73 -10.77 5.98
N LEU A 88 41.83 -11.48 6.68
CA LEU A 88 41.32 -12.77 6.20
C LEU A 88 40.60 -12.64 4.86
N MET A 89 39.69 -11.68 4.70
CA MET A 89 38.99 -11.46 3.43
C MET A 89 39.96 -11.08 2.31
N LYS A 90 40.95 -10.23 2.58
CA LYS A 90 42.00 -9.88 1.59
C LYS A 90 42.81 -11.08 1.15
N LYS A 91 43.15 -11.99 2.08
CA LYS A 91 43.85 -13.25 1.75
C LYS A 91 43.11 -14.11 0.73
N TYR A 92 41.77 -14.06 0.73
CA TYR A 92 40.90 -14.77 -0.22
C TYR A 92 40.44 -13.89 -1.41
N ASN A 93 41.17 -12.81 -1.71
CA ASN A 93 40.90 -11.91 -2.85
C ASN A 93 39.51 -11.30 -2.83
N VAL A 94 38.96 -10.99 -1.65
CA VAL A 94 37.74 -10.17 -1.52
C VAL A 94 38.12 -8.72 -1.83
N PRO A 95 37.45 -8.05 -2.79
CA PRO A 95 37.80 -6.70 -3.20
C PRO A 95 37.54 -5.69 -2.08
N GLN A 96 38.32 -4.63 -2.04
CA GLN A 96 38.24 -3.61 -0.97
C GLN A 96 36.86 -2.97 -0.89
N TRP A 97 36.21 -2.66 -2.03
CA TRP A 97 34.88 -2.08 -2.03
C TRP A 97 33.83 -2.96 -1.33
N TYR A 98 33.99 -4.31 -1.42
CA TYR A 98 33.09 -5.25 -0.74
C TYR A 98 33.31 -5.24 0.77
N ILE A 99 34.56 -5.20 1.20
CA ILE A 99 34.96 -5.09 2.62
C ILE A 99 34.43 -3.77 3.21
N ASP A 100 34.58 -2.67 2.47
CA ASP A 100 34.09 -1.35 2.87
C ASP A 100 32.56 -1.31 2.95
N SER A 101 31.88 -1.98 2.02
CA SER A 101 30.43 -2.17 2.08
C SER A 101 30.00 -2.92 3.35
N CYS A 102 30.69 -4.01 3.69
CA CYS A 102 30.45 -4.74 4.94
C CYS A 102 30.63 -3.88 6.21
N LYS A 103 31.54 -2.92 6.19
CA LYS A 103 31.76 -2.00 7.31
C LYS A 103 30.70 -0.90 7.42
N LYS A 104 30.11 -0.48 6.30
CA LYS A 104 29.06 0.56 6.24
C LYS A 104 27.71 0.06 6.73
N ILE A 105 27.37 -1.20 6.44
CA ILE A 105 26.06 -1.77 6.74
C ILE A 105 25.86 -1.87 8.26
N LYS A 106 24.78 -1.29 8.76
CA LYS A 106 24.42 -1.33 10.18
C LYS A 106 23.39 -2.38 10.54
N TYR A 107 22.51 -2.73 9.58
CA TYR A 107 21.50 -3.76 9.79
C TYR A 107 21.05 -4.37 8.46
N MET A 108 20.89 -5.70 8.42
CA MET A 108 20.43 -6.43 7.24
C MET A 108 19.43 -7.52 7.59
N PHE A 109 18.52 -7.73 6.63
CA PHE A 109 17.55 -8.81 6.67
C PHE A 109 18.07 -10.07 5.94
N PRO A 110 17.51 -11.26 6.27
CA PRO A 110 17.81 -12.48 5.54
C PRO A 110 17.15 -12.49 4.15
N LYS A 111 17.72 -13.27 3.22
CA LYS A 111 17.14 -13.51 1.88
C LYS A 111 15.70 -14.02 1.96
N ALA A 112 15.42 -14.93 2.88
CA ALA A 112 14.07 -15.47 3.11
C ALA A 112 13.03 -14.39 3.42
N HIS A 113 13.39 -13.34 4.16
CA HIS A 113 12.53 -12.20 4.41
C HIS A 113 12.19 -11.45 3.11
N ALA A 114 13.19 -11.11 2.30
CA ALA A 114 12.98 -10.45 1.01
C ALA A 114 12.10 -11.30 0.07
N VAL A 115 12.34 -12.60 0.00
CA VAL A 115 11.54 -13.55 -0.80
C VAL A 115 10.10 -13.61 -0.31
N ALA A 116 9.85 -13.63 0.98
CA ALA A 116 8.50 -13.64 1.54
C ALA A 116 7.70 -12.39 1.14
N TYR A 117 8.32 -11.20 1.20
CA TYR A 117 7.70 -9.95 0.75
C TYR A 117 7.43 -9.94 -0.76
N VAL A 118 8.38 -10.40 -1.57
CA VAL A 118 8.19 -10.52 -3.02
C VAL A 118 7.04 -11.48 -3.36
N LEU A 119 6.97 -12.63 -2.71
CA LEU A 119 5.86 -13.57 -2.90
C LEU A 119 4.51 -12.96 -2.52
N SER A 120 4.44 -12.21 -1.42
CA SER A 120 3.24 -11.50 -1.03
C SER A 120 2.85 -10.43 -2.07
N ALA A 121 3.83 -9.65 -2.54
CA ALA A 121 3.60 -8.63 -3.57
C ALA A 121 3.10 -9.26 -4.88
N ILE A 122 3.67 -10.38 -5.31
CA ILE A 122 3.21 -11.11 -6.52
C ILE A 122 1.79 -11.62 -6.35
N ARG A 123 1.42 -12.15 -5.17
CA ARG A 123 0.05 -12.59 -4.88
C ARG A 123 -0.94 -11.44 -4.96
N VAL A 124 -0.61 -10.30 -4.37
CA VAL A 124 -1.44 -9.09 -4.45
C VAL A 124 -1.55 -8.57 -5.89
N ALA A 125 -0.43 -8.56 -6.64
CA ALA A 125 -0.42 -8.18 -8.04
C ALA A 125 -1.26 -9.12 -8.91
N TRP A 126 -1.29 -10.42 -8.60
CA TRP A 126 -2.14 -11.38 -9.28
C TRP A 126 -3.62 -11.03 -9.11
N TRP A 127 -4.07 -10.73 -7.89
CA TRP A 127 -5.44 -10.26 -7.64
C TRP A 127 -5.75 -8.97 -8.41
N LYS A 128 -4.85 -8.01 -8.37
CA LYS A 128 -5.00 -6.73 -9.10
C LYS A 128 -5.11 -6.93 -10.62
N LEU A 129 -4.47 -7.97 -11.17
CA LEU A 129 -4.48 -8.27 -12.60
C LEU A 129 -5.74 -9.02 -13.04
N TYR A 130 -6.13 -10.06 -12.30
CA TYR A 130 -7.19 -11.00 -12.71
C TYR A 130 -8.55 -10.70 -12.06
N TYR A 131 -8.57 -10.01 -10.92
CA TYR A 131 -9.76 -9.62 -10.16
C TYR A 131 -9.66 -8.16 -9.71
N PRO A 132 -9.52 -7.22 -10.68
CA PRO A 132 -9.24 -5.82 -10.37
C PRO A 132 -10.33 -5.14 -9.54
N ARG A 133 -11.60 -5.40 -9.80
CA ARG A 133 -12.71 -4.83 -9.01
C ARG A 133 -12.60 -5.20 -7.54
N GLU A 134 -12.45 -6.49 -7.27
CA GLU A 134 -12.31 -7.04 -5.92
C GLU A 134 -11.06 -6.47 -5.24
N TYR A 135 -9.95 -6.36 -5.98
CA TYR A 135 -8.74 -5.75 -5.49
C TYR A 135 -8.96 -4.30 -5.04
N TYR A 136 -9.59 -3.46 -5.88
CA TYR A 136 -9.85 -2.06 -5.52
C TYR A 136 -10.86 -1.94 -4.37
N ALA A 137 -11.91 -2.75 -4.35
CA ALA A 137 -12.87 -2.77 -3.24
C ALA A 137 -12.18 -3.05 -1.91
N VAL A 138 -11.32 -4.08 -1.86
CA VAL A 138 -10.54 -4.41 -0.66
C VAL A 138 -9.51 -3.33 -0.35
N TYR A 139 -8.82 -2.79 -1.35
CA TYR A 139 -7.82 -1.73 -1.15
C TYR A 139 -8.44 -0.51 -0.47
N PHE A 140 -9.50 0.06 -1.03
CA PHE A 140 -10.18 1.22 -0.46
C PHE A 140 -10.78 0.94 0.91
N SER A 141 -11.27 -0.29 1.16
CA SER A 141 -11.82 -0.66 2.48
C SER A 141 -10.78 -0.82 3.58
N THR A 142 -9.52 -1.20 3.24
CA THR A 142 -8.54 -1.63 4.25
C THR A 142 -7.29 -0.76 4.35
N ARG A 143 -7.04 0.10 3.36
CA ARG A 143 -5.81 0.88 3.23
C ARG A 143 -6.02 2.39 3.22
N CYS A 144 -7.26 2.83 3.23
CA CYS A 144 -7.63 4.24 3.13
C CYS A 144 -8.46 4.66 4.33
N ASP A 145 -8.08 5.77 4.95
CA ASP A 145 -8.75 6.31 6.14
C ASP A 145 -9.58 7.57 5.83
N PHE A 146 -9.32 8.22 4.68
CA PHE A 146 -9.96 9.45 4.28
C PHE A 146 -10.58 9.32 2.89
N PHE A 147 -11.79 9.87 2.75
CA PHE A 147 -12.51 9.87 1.47
C PHE A 147 -13.14 11.23 1.20
N ASP A 148 -13.25 11.54 -0.09
CA ASP A 148 -14.06 12.63 -0.65
C ASP A 148 -14.97 12.00 -1.71
N ILE A 149 -16.10 11.47 -1.25
CA ILE A 149 -16.98 10.64 -2.08
C ILE A 149 -17.59 11.45 -3.21
N ASP A 150 -17.94 12.70 -2.98
CA ASP A 150 -18.49 13.58 -4.03
C ASP A 150 -17.47 13.69 -5.19
N THR A 151 -16.21 13.92 -4.88
CA THR A 151 -15.11 14.00 -5.87
C THR A 151 -14.86 12.66 -6.55
N LEU A 152 -14.85 11.55 -5.81
CA LEU A 152 -14.60 10.21 -6.36
C LEU A 152 -15.70 9.78 -7.34
N VAL A 153 -16.97 10.01 -6.98
CA VAL A 153 -18.13 9.70 -7.82
C VAL A 153 -18.21 10.61 -9.04
N ALA A 154 -17.82 11.88 -8.92
CA ALA A 154 -17.75 12.81 -10.05
C ALA A 154 -16.69 12.43 -11.10
N GLY A 155 -15.72 11.58 -10.72
CA GLY A 155 -14.79 10.94 -11.65
C GLY A 155 -13.49 11.70 -11.90
N LYS A 156 -12.81 11.34 -12.99
CA LYS A 156 -11.41 11.69 -13.28
C LYS A 156 -11.12 13.20 -13.19
N ASP A 157 -11.93 14.01 -13.84
CA ASP A 157 -11.68 15.46 -13.94
C ASP A 157 -11.80 16.15 -12.56
N ALA A 158 -12.79 15.74 -11.77
CA ALA A 158 -12.97 16.24 -10.40
C ALA A 158 -11.79 15.84 -9.49
N ILE A 159 -11.33 14.60 -9.60
CA ILE A 159 -10.17 14.11 -8.86
C ILE A 159 -8.90 14.90 -9.24
N LEU A 160 -8.66 15.12 -10.52
CA LEU A 160 -7.51 15.90 -10.99
C LEU A 160 -7.56 17.36 -10.50
N ALA A 161 -8.73 17.99 -10.52
CA ALA A 161 -8.94 19.33 -9.99
C ALA A 161 -8.62 19.38 -8.49
N ARG A 162 -9.16 18.44 -7.71
CA ARG A 162 -8.93 18.38 -6.26
C ARG A 162 -7.47 18.06 -5.91
N ARG A 163 -6.80 17.20 -6.66
CA ARG A 163 -5.35 16.96 -6.51
C ARG A 163 -4.52 18.22 -6.72
N LYS A 164 -4.86 19.02 -7.72
CA LYS A 164 -4.16 20.29 -7.96
C LYS A 164 -4.33 21.30 -6.81
N GLU A 165 -5.50 21.32 -6.18
CA GLU A 165 -5.72 22.14 -4.96
C GLU A 165 -4.84 21.65 -3.81
N ILE A 166 -4.78 20.32 -3.58
CA ILE A 166 -3.93 19.72 -2.54
C ILE A 166 -2.45 20.00 -2.82
N GLU A 167 -2.01 19.94 -4.08
CA GLU A 167 -0.63 20.27 -4.48
C GLU A 167 -0.26 21.70 -4.09
N MET A 168 -1.15 22.68 -4.37
CA MET A 168 -0.95 24.06 -3.95
C MET A 168 -0.90 24.22 -2.42
N LEU A 169 -1.72 23.47 -1.68
CA LEU A 169 -1.67 23.46 -0.22
C LEU A 169 -0.34 22.89 0.30
N ARG A 170 0.19 21.85 -0.34
CA ARG A 170 1.51 21.26 -0.02
C ARG A 170 2.64 22.25 -0.25
N GLU A 171 2.66 22.92 -1.39
CA GLU A 171 3.66 23.96 -1.71
C GLU A 171 3.67 25.08 -0.67
N ASN A 172 2.50 25.47 -0.19
CA ASN A 172 2.33 26.50 0.83
C ASN A 172 2.51 25.97 2.26
N ARG A 173 2.79 24.66 2.46
CA ARG A 173 2.86 24.00 3.77
C ARG A 173 1.58 24.14 4.61
N GLN A 174 0.43 24.12 3.95
CA GLN A 174 -0.90 24.24 4.53
C GLN A 174 -1.75 22.98 4.41
N SER A 175 -1.18 21.90 3.82
CA SER A 175 -1.86 20.62 3.70
C SER A 175 -2.15 20.00 5.07
N SER A 176 -3.35 19.47 5.25
CA SER A 176 -3.77 18.72 6.44
C SER A 176 -3.46 17.23 6.27
N ASN A 177 -3.52 16.45 7.37
CA ASN A 177 -3.42 15.00 7.31
C ASN A 177 -4.51 14.37 6.41
N LYS A 178 -5.70 14.99 6.36
CA LYS A 178 -6.77 14.57 5.45
C LYS A 178 -6.36 14.78 3.99
N ASP A 179 -5.77 15.94 3.64
CA ASP A 179 -5.31 16.22 2.28
C ASP A 179 -4.21 15.24 1.84
N GLU A 180 -3.28 14.90 2.74
CA GLU A 180 -2.25 13.91 2.47
C GLU A 180 -2.84 12.52 2.21
N GLY A 181 -3.79 12.09 3.03
CA GLY A 181 -4.49 10.81 2.83
C GLY A 181 -5.32 10.78 1.55
N LEU A 182 -6.00 11.88 1.22
CA LEU A 182 -6.75 12.01 -0.03
C LEU A 182 -5.85 11.97 -1.27
N TRP A 183 -4.63 12.51 -1.19
CA TRP A 183 -3.67 12.43 -2.28
C TRP A 183 -3.37 11.00 -2.69
N ASP A 184 -3.12 10.13 -1.71
CA ASP A 184 -2.83 8.71 -1.95
C ASP A 184 -4.07 7.97 -2.48
N VAL A 185 -5.26 8.27 -1.93
CA VAL A 185 -6.54 7.71 -2.40
C VAL A 185 -6.79 8.09 -3.86
N PHE A 186 -6.59 9.35 -4.23
CA PHE A 186 -6.81 9.83 -5.59
C PHE A 186 -5.83 9.24 -6.60
N GLU A 187 -4.59 8.92 -6.21
CA GLU A 187 -3.65 8.24 -7.08
C GLU A 187 -4.17 6.86 -7.51
N ILE A 188 -4.63 6.07 -6.54
CA ILE A 188 -5.18 4.74 -6.82
C ILE A 188 -6.54 4.81 -7.51
N ALA A 189 -7.37 5.82 -7.18
CA ALA A 189 -8.64 6.05 -7.86
C ALA A 189 -8.46 6.38 -9.35
N LEU A 190 -7.48 7.21 -9.69
CA LEU A 190 -7.14 7.52 -11.09
C LEU A 190 -6.66 6.27 -11.84
N GLU A 191 -5.79 5.46 -11.21
CA GLU A 191 -5.37 4.20 -11.82
C GLU A 191 -6.56 3.26 -12.06
N MET A 192 -7.48 3.15 -11.10
CA MET A 192 -8.71 2.36 -11.21
C MET A 192 -9.58 2.84 -12.38
N ILE A 193 -9.77 4.16 -12.50
CA ILE A 193 -10.57 4.78 -13.57
C ILE A 193 -9.90 4.56 -14.93
N ASP A 194 -8.58 4.70 -15.03
CA ASP A 194 -7.85 4.46 -16.29
C ASP A 194 -7.89 2.99 -16.73
N ARG A 195 -8.25 2.08 -15.84
CA ARG A 195 -8.50 0.67 -16.12
C ARG A 195 -9.97 0.38 -16.45
N GLY A 196 -10.83 1.40 -16.53
CA GLY A 196 -12.23 1.29 -16.90
C GLY A 196 -13.21 1.02 -15.76
N PHE A 197 -12.79 1.19 -14.50
CA PHE A 197 -13.67 1.10 -13.34
C PHE A 197 -14.01 2.50 -12.80
N HIS A 198 -15.05 2.61 -11.98
CA HIS A 198 -15.46 3.88 -11.38
C HIS A 198 -16.16 3.67 -10.04
N PHE A 199 -16.38 4.77 -9.32
CA PHE A 199 -17.20 4.75 -8.13
C PHE A 199 -18.65 5.02 -8.47
N SER A 200 -19.53 4.10 -8.09
CA SER A 200 -20.98 4.30 -8.16
C SER A 200 -21.43 5.31 -7.10
N PRO A 201 -22.54 6.02 -7.31
CA PRO A 201 -23.13 6.83 -6.24
C PRO A 201 -23.48 6.01 -5.00
N LEU A 202 -23.34 6.62 -3.83
CA LEU A 202 -23.76 6.00 -2.57
C LEU A 202 -25.26 5.64 -2.65
N ASN A 203 -25.59 4.41 -2.28
CA ASN A 203 -26.94 3.87 -2.46
C ASN A 203 -27.52 3.38 -1.13
N LEU A 204 -28.72 3.83 -0.79
CA LEU A 204 -29.38 3.52 0.48
C LEU A 204 -29.63 2.01 0.66
N GLU A 205 -30.03 1.35 -0.43
CA GLU A 205 -30.43 -0.06 -0.42
C GLU A 205 -29.26 -1.04 -0.62
N LYS A 206 -28.13 -0.57 -1.18
CA LYS A 206 -27.05 -1.44 -1.62
C LYS A 206 -25.72 -1.21 -0.89
N SER A 207 -25.36 0.05 -0.61
CA SER A 207 -24.07 0.37 0.02
C SER A 207 -23.92 -0.32 1.38
N ASP A 208 -22.69 -0.75 1.67
CA ASP A 208 -22.34 -1.36 2.96
C ASP A 208 -22.08 -0.29 4.04
N ALA A 209 -21.98 -0.71 5.29
CA ALA A 209 -21.68 0.19 6.38
C ALA A 209 -20.25 0.73 6.32
N SER A 210 -19.25 -0.15 6.08
CA SER A 210 -17.82 0.14 6.27
C SER A 210 -16.95 -0.22 5.07
N ASN A 211 -17.42 -1.10 4.17
CA ASN A 211 -16.61 -1.62 3.08
C ASN A 211 -17.07 -1.13 1.73
N PHE A 212 -16.13 -0.81 0.86
CA PHE A 212 -16.43 -0.71 -0.57
C PHE A 212 -16.84 -2.08 -1.10
N ILE A 213 -17.92 -2.14 -1.83
CA ILE A 213 -18.42 -3.38 -2.42
C ILE A 213 -18.61 -3.25 -3.92
N LEU A 214 -18.69 -4.38 -4.61
CA LEU A 214 -18.98 -4.40 -6.04
C LEU A 214 -20.44 -3.96 -6.26
N ASP A 215 -20.65 -3.05 -7.19
CA ASP A 215 -22.01 -2.67 -7.56
C ASP A 215 -22.70 -3.86 -8.29
N PRO A 216 -23.80 -4.40 -7.77
CA PRO A 216 -24.48 -5.53 -8.41
C PRO A 216 -25.14 -5.17 -9.74
N ASP A 217 -25.44 -3.90 -9.98
CA ASP A 217 -26.11 -3.43 -11.21
C ASP A 217 -25.12 -2.89 -12.24
N ASP A 218 -23.86 -2.62 -11.83
CA ASP A 218 -22.84 -2.08 -12.71
C ASP A 218 -21.54 -2.90 -12.62
N PRO A 219 -21.20 -3.65 -13.70
CA PRO A 219 -20.02 -4.51 -13.70
C PRO A 219 -18.68 -3.75 -13.57
N SER A 220 -18.68 -2.44 -13.73
CA SER A 220 -17.49 -1.57 -13.59
C SER A 220 -17.54 -0.68 -12.35
N GLY A 221 -18.65 -0.67 -11.61
CA GLY A 221 -18.90 0.20 -10.48
C GLY A 221 -18.43 -0.39 -9.14
N LEU A 222 -17.96 0.47 -8.25
CA LEU A 222 -17.73 0.20 -6.84
C LEU A 222 -18.63 1.09 -5.99
N LEU A 223 -19.46 0.50 -5.14
CA LEU A 223 -20.31 1.22 -4.20
C LEU A 223 -19.48 1.63 -2.97
N PRO A 224 -19.43 2.93 -2.64
CA PRO A 224 -18.80 3.40 -1.41
C PRO A 224 -19.64 3.03 -0.19
N PRO A 225 -19.01 2.84 0.99
CA PRO A 225 -19.71 2.61 2.24
C PRO A 225 -20.27 3.90 2.85
N PHE A 226 -21.26 3.79 3.73
CA PHE A 226 -21.77 4.93 4.48
C PHE A 226 -20.72 5.60 5.36
N SER A 227 -19.79 4.82 5.95
CA SER A 227 -18.71 5.34 6.79
C SER A 227 -17.69 6.21 6.05
N SER A 228 -17.69 6.21 4.72
CA SER A 228 -16.86 7.10 3.91
C SER A 228 -17.41 8.53 3.77
N VAL A 229 -18.65 8.75 4.22
CA VAL A 229 -19.24 10.08 4.29
C VAL A 229 -18.73 10.81 5.54
N ASP A 230 -18.31 12.04 5.38
CA ASP A 230 -17.77 12.86 6.47
C ASP A 230 -18.71 12.87 7.69
N SER A 231 -18.14 12.65 8.86
CA SER A 231 -18.84 12.61 10.16
C SER A 231 -19.82 11.44 10.35
N LEU A 232 -20.00 10.57 9.38
CA LEU A 232 -20.86 9.40 9.49
C LEU A 232 -20.02 8.17 9.91
N GLY A 233 -19.90 7.97 11.22
CA GLY A 233 -19.11 6.86 11.78
C GLY A 233 -19.75 5.51 11.55
N GLU A 234 -18.92 4.45 11.58
CA GLU A 234 -19.31 3.06 11.32
C GLU A 234 -20.49 2.58 12.17
N SER A 235 -20.55 2.98 13.44
CA SER A 235 -21.65 2.60 14.35
C SER A 235 -23.01 3.14 13.91
N VAL A 236 -23.03 4.33 13.32
CA VAL A 236 -24.25 4.96 12.77
C VAL A 236 -24.58 4.29 11.43
N ALA A 237 -23.58 4.09 10.58
CA ALA A 237 -23.72 3.39 9.30
C ALA A 237 -24.36 2.00 9.45
N LYS A 238 -23.92 1.23 10.43
CA LYS A 238 -24.49 -0.10 10.74
C LYS A 238 -25.99 -0.05 11.00
N THR A 239 -26.50 1.02 11.62
CA THR A 239 -27.95 1.15 11.88
C THR A 239 -28.78 1.28 10.60
N VAL A 240 -28.17 1.79 9.52
CA VAL A 240 -28.82 1.85 8.19
C VAL A 240 -28.98 0.43 7.63
N ILE A 241 -27.94 -0.38 7.72
CA ILE A 241 -27.96 -1.77 7.26
C ILE A 241 -28.99 -2.57 8.06
N GLU A 242 -28.93 -2.51 9.38
CA GLU A 242 -29.88 -3.20 10.28
C GLU A 242 -31.34 -2.78 10.02
N ALA A 243 -31.57 -1.50 9.72
CA ALA A 243 -32.91 -1.00 9.43
C ALA A 243 -33.44 -1.54 8.10
N ARG A 244 -32.62 -1.53 7.01
CA ARG A 244 -33.07 -2.04 5.71
C ARG A 244 -33.29 -3.56 5.70
N GLU A 245 -32.55 -4.34 6.52
CA GLU A 245 -32.78 -5.80 6.69
C GLU A 245 -34.15 -6.10 7.29
N ARG A 246 -34.72 -5.17 8.06
CA ARG A 246 -36.10 -5.29 8.60
C ARG A 246 -37.20 -4.91 7.62
N GLY A 247 -36.83 -4.48 6.43
CA GLY A 247 -37.72 -4.08 5.33
C GLY A 247 -37.29 -2.78 4.65
N PRO A 248 -37.76 -2.52 3.42
CA PRO A 248 -37.38 -1.34 2.65
C PRO A 248 -37.78 -0.04 3.36
N PHE A 249 -37.08 1.03 3.06
CA PHE A 249 -37.43 2.36 3.52
C PHE A 249 -38.55 2.96 2.68
N LEU A 250 -39.59 3.47 3.34
CA LEU A 250 -40.76 4.01 2.67
C LEU A 250 -40.64 5.53 2.39
N SER A 251 -39.90 6.26 3.23
CA SER A 251 -39.72 7.69 3.12
C SER A 251 -38.44 8.14 3.85
N LYS A 252 -38.03 9.40 3.68
CA LYS A 252 -36.94 9.97 4.46
C LYS A 252 -37.26 9.99 5.95
N GLU A 253 -38.51 10.25 6.32
CA GLU A 253 -38.99 10.19 7.70
C GLU A 253 -38.77 8.79 8.30
N ASP A 254 -39.08 7.74 7.51
CA ASP A 254 -38.87 6.34 7.91
C ASP A 254 -37.38 6.03 8.13
N VAL A 255 -36.50 6.52 7.25
CA VAL A 255 -35.05 6.40 7.46
C VAL A 255 -34.60 7.04 8.76
N ILE A 256 -35.05 8.27 9.05
CA ILE A 256 -34.71 8.97 10.29
C ILE A 256 -35.22 8.22 11.53
N LYS A 257 -36.44 7.72 11.49
CA LYS A 257 -37.04 6.98 12.61
C LYS A 257 -36.37 5.64 12.89
N ARG A 258 -35.91 4.95 11.86
CA ARG A 258 -35.38 3.59 11.95
C ARG A 258 -33.88 3.52 12.13
N THR A 259 -33.16 4.63 11.94
CA THR A 259 -31.69 4.70 12.00
C THR A 259 -31.21 5.72 13.02
N LYS A 260 -29.90 5.74 13.29
CA LYS A 260 -29.25 6.77 14.13
C LYS A 260 -28.70 7.94 13.30
N LEU A 261 -29.15 8.13 12.07
CA LEU A 261 -28.77 9.26 11.25
C LEU A 261 -29.33 10.56 11.85
N ASN A 262 -28.48 11.54 12.03
CA ASN A 262 -28.87 12.86 12.50
C ASN A 262 -29.20 13.81 11.33
N ASN A 263 -29.71 15.01 11.62
CA ASN A 263 -30.06 15.97 10.59
C ASN A 263 -28.90 16.39 9.68
N SER A 264 -27.66 16.42 10.19
CA SER A 264 -26.47 16.71 9.39
C SER A 264 -26.22 15.60 8.38
N HIS A 265 -26.28 14.34 8.82
CA HIS A 265 -26.13 13.17 7.93
C HIS A 265 -27.22 13.15 6.84
N ILE A 266 -28.48 13.37 7.22
CA ILE A 266 -29.58 13.42 6.25
C ILE A 266 -29.39 14.53 5.23
N LYS A 267 -28.93 15.71 5.64
CA LYS A 267 -28.64 16.82 4.74
C LYS A 267 -27.52 16.48 3.75
N GLN A 268 -26.43 15.86 4.23
CA GLN A 268 -25.34 15.41 3.37
C GLN A 268 -25.79 14.34 2.37
N LEU A 269 -26.46 13.29 2.84
CA LEU A 269 -26.97 12.21 2.00
C LEU A 269 -27.98 12.71 0.97
N THR A 270 -28.81 13.72 1.34
CA THR A 270 -29.72 14.39 0.39
C THR A 270 -28.95 15.12 -0.71
N LYS A 271 -27.89 15.87 -0.33
CA LYS A 271 -27.01 16.55 -1.29
C LYS A 271 -26.33 15.58 -2.25
N MET A 272 -25.95 14.41 -1.76
CA MET A 272 -25.35 13.31 -2.56
C MET A 272 -26.38 12.56 -3.40
N GLY A 273 -27.67 12.91 -3.34
CA GLY A 273 -28.72 12.28 -4.14
C GLY A 273 -29.20 10.93 -3.63
N VAL A 274 -28.78 10.48 -2.43
CA VAL A 274 -29.12 9.16 -1.86
C VAL A 274 -30.63 8.96 -1.73
N PHE A 275 -31.38 10.04 -1.51
CA PHE A 275 -32.84 10.03 -1.35
C PHE A 275 -33.62 10.43 -2.61
N ASN A 276 -32.95 10.48 -3.79
CA ASN A 276 -33.63 10.86 -5.03
C ASN A 276 -34.77 9.88 -5.34
N GLY A 277 -35.97 10.44 -5.57
CA GLY A 277 -37.19 9.68 -5.82
C GLY A 277 -37.89 9.15 -4.56
N MET A 278 -37.33 9.36 -3.36
CA MET A 278 -37.97 8.97 -2.11
C MET A 278 -38.91 10.07 -1.61
N GLN A 279 -40.08 9.69 -1.07
CA GLN A 279 -41.03 10.62 -0.44
C GLN A 279 -40.46 11.19 0.85
N GLU A 280 -40.87 12.43 1.22
CA GLU A 280 -40.41 13.07 2.47
C GLU A 280 -41.02 12.39 3.71
N GLU A 281 -42.33 12.10 3.66
CA GLU A 281 -43.11 11.55 4.77
C GLU A 281 -43.81 10.25 4.38
N ASN A 282 -44.13 9.42 5.36
CA ASN A 282 -44.95 8.22 5.15
C ASN A 282 -46.36 8.64 4.77
N GLN A 283 -46.74 8.49 3.52
CA GLN A 283 -48.15 8.62 3.13
C GLN A 283 -48.93 7.41 3.67
N LEU A 284 -49.80 7.61 4.63
CA LEU A 284 -50.83 6.63 4.96
C LEU A 284 -51.75 6.53 3.75
N SER A 285 -51.61 5.49 2.98
CA SER A 285 -52.63 5.14 1.96
C SER A 285 -53.93 4.80 2.71
N LEU A 286 -54.90 5.67 2.60
CA LEU A 286 -56.26 5.47 3.11
C LEU A 286 -57.16 4.75 2.06
N PHE A 287 -56.59 3.69 1.37
CA PHE A 287 -57.37 2.84 0.51
C PHE A 287 -56.92 1.40 0.62
#